data_565f4306e599787f23489f4981e55a1c
#
_entry.id   565f4306e599787f23489f4981e55a1c
#
_cell.length_a   1.000
_cell.length_b   1.000
_cell.length_c   1.000
_cell.angle_alpha   90.00
_cell.angle_beta   90.00
_cell.angle_gamma   90.00
#
_symmetry.space_group_name_H-M   'P 1'
#
loop_
_entity.id
_entity.type
_entity.pdbx_description
1 polymer ?
#
loop_
_entity_poly.entity_id
_entity_poly.type
_entity_poly.pdbx_seq_one_letter_code
_entity_poly.pdbx_strand_id
1 'polypeptide(L)'
;MNKDDILKSDCYVRRNAAGNPNTPIDALTELAKDSYCYVRRNAAGNPNTPGYKPIEDEFIVSETYVAIKGTNHTWYKHNYPNVEPFYTCGCFCGSRKMLLSRIYSIDQSENPAIRMRILEALDEKFREVFGR
;
A
#
# COMPACT_ATOMS: atom_id res chain seq x y z
N MET A 1 17.84 -5.50 14.95
CA MET A 1 18.90 -5.23 13.95
C MET A 1 19.21 -3.75 13.89
N ASN A 2 20.47 -3.39 13.90
CA ASN A 2 20.84 -1.99 13.70
C ASN A 2 20.98 -1.69 12.20
N LYS A 3 21.22 -0.42 11.88
CA LYS A 3 21.36 0.07 10.51
C LYS A 3 22.41 -0.73 9.72
N ASP A 4 23.60 -0.92 10.27
CA ASP A 4 24.69 -1.58 9.56
C ASP A 4 24.37 -3.04 9.26
N ASP A 5 23.76 -3.76 10.20
CA ASP A 5 23.35 -5.15 10.01
C ASP A 5 22.31 -5.26 8.88
N ILE A 6 21.35 -4.35 8.85
CA ILE A 6 20.31 -4.32 7.83
C ILE A 6 20.92 -4.06 6.44
N LEU A 7 21.76 -3.05 6.32
CA LEU A 7 22.32 -2.63 5.02
C LEU A 7 23.28 -3.65 4.43
N LYS A 8 23.92 -4.47 5.27
CA LYS A 8 24.81 -5.55 4.84
C LYS A 8 24.09 -6.84 4.50
N SER A 9 22.81 -6.94 4.81
CA SER A 9 22.01 -8.14 4.59
C SER A 9 21.63 -8.30 3.11
N ASP A 10 21.11 -9.49 2.75
CA ASP A 10 20.63 -9.72 1.40
C ASP A 10 19.39 -8.88 1.10
N CYS A 11 18.98 -8.87 -0.17
CA CYS A 11 17.86 -8.03 -0.61
C CYS A 11 16.53 -8.38 0.04
N TYR A 12 16.33 -9.64 0.45
CA TYR A 12 15.10 -10.06 1.13
C TYR A 12 15.00 -9.46 2.53
N VAL A 13 16.11 -9.48 3.27
CA VAL A 13 16.17 -8.88 4.60
C VAL A 13 16.00 -7.37 4.52
N ARG A 14 16.69 -6.72 3.58
CA ARG A 14 16.54 -5.28 3.36
C ARG A 14 15.11 -4.90 2.98
N ARG A 15 14.49 -5.68 2.11
CA ARG A 15 13.08 -5.47 1.70
C ARG A 15 12.14 -5.57 2.90
N ASN A 16 12.28 -6.60 3.72
CA ASN A 16 11.45 -6.78 4.90
C ASN A 16 11.65 -5.65 5.92
N ALA A 17 12.89 -5.25 6.16
CA ALA A 17 13.22 -4.15 7.04
C ALA A 17 12.62 -2.82 6.52
N ALA A 18 12.66 -2.59 5.22
CA ALA A 18 12.10 -1.37 4.63
C ALA A 18 10.60 -1.23 4.90
N GLY A 19 9.86 -2.35 4.92
CA GLY A 19 8.42 -2.36 5.21
C GLY A 19 8.06 -2.46 6.69
N ASN A 20 9.03 -2.63 7.57
CA ASN A 20 8.78 -2.81 9.00
C ASN A 20 8.72 -1.46 9.72
N PRO A 21 7.62 -1.13 10.41
CA PRO A 21 7.50 0.15 11.12
C PRO A 21 8.48 0.30 12.29
N ASN A 22 9.07 -0.79 12.76
CA ASN A 22 10.05 -0.76 13.85
C ASN A 22 11.49 -0.59 13.36
N THR A 23 11.73 -0.50 12.07
CA THR A 23 13.07 -0.30 11.53
C THR A 23 13.57 1.12 11.89
N PRO A 24 14.84 1.25 12.34
CA PRO A 24 15.38 2.57 12.67
C PRO A 24 15.27 3.56 11.53
N ILE A 25 15.01 4.82 11.84
CA ILE A 25 14.81 5.88 10.85
C ILE A 25 16.05 6.09 9.97
N ASP A 26 17.23 5.99 10.56
CA ASP A 26 18.51 6.11 9.81
C ASP A 26 18.65 4.99 8.76
N ALA A 27 18.21 3.77 9.10
CA ALA A 27 18.18 2.66 8.16
C ALA A 27 17.16 2.90 7.05
N LEU A 28 15.97 3.39 7.39
CA LEU A 28 14.92 3.70 6.40
C LEU A 28 15.38 4.75 5.40
N THR A 29 16.12 5.75 5.84
CA THR A 29 16.69 6.79 4.98
C THR A 29 17.58 6.17 3.90
N GLU A 30 18.44 5.22 4.29
CA GLU A 30 19.31 4.53 3.34
C GLU A 30 18.54 3.53 2.45
N LEU A 31 17.59 2.81 3.03
CA LEU A 31 16.77 1.86 2.28
C LEU A 31 15.91 2.54 1.19
N ALA A 32 15.54 3.79 1.40
CA ALA A 32 14.82 4.58 0.41
C ALA A 32 15.67 4.85 -0.85
N LYS A 33 16.98 4.71 -0.75
CA LYS A 33 17.93 4.90 -1.84
C LYS A 33 18.56 3.59 -2.33
N ASP A 34 18.03 2.45 -1.87
CA ASP A 34 18.59 1.13 -2.17
C ASP A 34 18.63 0.87 -3.67
N SER A 35 19.61 0.10 -4.11
CA SER A 35 19.76 -0.28 -5.52
C SER A 35 18.61 -1.18 -6.01
N TYR A 36 17.95 -1.88 -5.10
CA TYR A 36 16.84 -2.77 -5.41
C TYR A 36 15.51 -2.02 -5.37
N CYS A 37 14.76 -2.05 -6.47
CA CYS A 37 13.51 -1.30 -6.58
C CYS A 37 12.46 -1.72 -5.54
N TYR A 38 12.40 -2.99 -5.18
CA TYR A 38 11.46 -3.48 -4.18
C TYR A 38 11.77 -2.98 -2.77
N VAL A 39 13.06 -2.81 -2.46
CA VAL A 39 13.48 -2.21 -1.18
C VAL A 39 13.06 -0.73 -1.14
N ARG A 40 13.32 0.01 -2.20
CA ARG A 40 12.91 1.43 -2.29
C ARG A 40 11.40 1.59 -2.16
N ARG A 41 10.62 0.74 -2.82
CA ARG A 41 9.14 0.79 -2.74
C ARG A 41 8.63 0.56 -1.33
N ASN A 42 9.18 -0.44 -0.65
CA ASN A 42 8.77 -0.74 0.72
C ASN A 42 9.14 0.40 1.67
N ALA A 43 10.30 0.99 1.51
CA ALA A 43 10.71 2.15 2.30
C ALA A 43 9.78 3.34 2.03
N ALA A 44 9.43 3.60 0.77
CA ALA A 44 8.52 4.68 0.41
C ALA A 44 7.13 4.50 1.03
N GLY A 45 6.69 3.25 1.23
CA GLY A 45 5.41 2.93 1.86
C GLY A 45 5.46 2.90 3.39
N ASN A 46 6.63 3.04 3.99
CA ASN A 46 6.77 3.01 5.43
C ASN A 46 6.54 4.42 6.02
N PRO A 47 5.55 4.58 6.92
CA PRO A 47 5.22 5.91 7.49
C PRO A 47 6.37 6.57 8.22
N ASN A 48 7.34 5.79 8.71
CA ASN A 48 8.48 6.29 9.46
C ASN A 48 9.65 6.73 8.56
N THR A 49 9.56 6.49 7.27
CA THR A 49 10.60 6.92 6.34
C THR A 49 10.56 8.45 6.19
N PRO A 50 11.69 9.15 6.37
CA PRO A 50 11.71 10.59 6.12
C PRO A 50 11.25 10.95 4.72
N GLY A 51 10.40 11.95 4.59
CA GLY A 51 9.82 12.35 3.32
C GLY A 51 8.59 11.54 2.91
N TYR A 52 8.11 10.64 3.78
CA TYR A 52 6.87 9.91 3.54
C TYR A 52 5.72 10.87 3.28
N LYS A 53 4.97 10.60 2.21
CA LYS A 53 3.78 11.37 1.87
C LYS A 53 2.55 10.49 2.05
N PRO A 54 1.56 10.95 2.83
CA PRO A 54 0.27 10.26 2.91
C PRO A 54 -0.37 10.17 1.53
N ILE A 55 -1.14 9.12 1.31
CA ILE A 55 -1.81 8.87 0.04
C ILE A 55 -3.03 9.80 -0.16
N GLU A 56 -3.35 10.61 0.83
CA GLU A 56 -4.59 11.38 0.95
C GLU A 56 -4.90 12.32 -0.22
N ASP A 57 -3.88 12.84 -0.89
CA ASP A 57 -4.07 13.80 -1.99
C ASP A 57 -4.32 13.14 -3.36
N GLU A 58 -4.39 11.80 -3.41
CA GLU A 58 -4.51 11.06 -4.66
C GLU A 58 -5.88 10.43 -4.87
N PHE A 59 -6.89 10.89 -4.14
CA PHE A 59 -8.25 10.38 -4.29
C PHE A 59 -8.99 10.98 -5.47
N ILE A 60 -9.81 10.15 -6.11
CA ILE A 60 -10.79 10.57 -7.11
C ILE A 60 -12.16 10.21 -6.55
N VAL A 61 -13.06 11.17 -6.50
CA VAL A 61 -14.42 10.96 -5.99
C VAL A 61 -15.43 11.17 -7.11
N SER A 62 -16.31 10.20 -7.28
CA SER A 62 -17.40 10.24 -8.24
C SER A 62 -18.72 9.94 -7.54
N GLU A 63 -19.83 10.08 -8.23
CA GLU A 63 -21.15 9.75 -7.68
C GLU A 63 -21.32 8.25 -7.36
N THR A 64 -20.57 7.39 -8.04
CA THR A 64 -20.68 5.95 -7.94
C THR A 64 -19.43 5.26 -7.42
N TYR A 65 -18.36 5.97 -7.16
CA TYR A 65 -17.12 5.35 -6.66
C TYR A 65 -16.20 6.36 -5.97
N VAL A 66 -15.30 5.80 -5.18
CA VAL A 66 -14.08 6.47 -4.72
C VAL A 66 -12.90 5.68 -5.26
N ALA A 67 -11.89 6.36 -5.74
CA ALA A 67 -10.68 5.74 -6.24
C ALA A 67 -9.44 6.34 -5.59
N ILE A 68 -8.37 5.55 -5.54
CA ILE A 68 -7.07 5.97 -5.03
C ILE A 68 -5.99 5.48 -5.98
N LYS A 69 -5.03 6.34 -6.28
CA LYS A 69 -3.89 5.93 -7.12
C LYS A 69 -2.91 5.12 -6.29
N GLY A 70 -2.76 3.86 -6.64
CA GLY A 70 -1.72 3.01 -6.08
C GLY A 70 -0.42 3.14 -6.89
N THR A 71 0.58 2.35 -6.54
CA THR A 71 1.89 2.39 -7.21
C THR A 71 1.82 1.87 -8.63
N ASN A 72 1.02 0.84 -8.89
CA ASN A 72 0.91 0.20 -10.21
C ASN A 72 -0.46 0.35 -10.83
N HIS A 73 -1.50 0.44 -10.03
CA HIS A 73 -2.89 0.51 -10.49
C HIS A 73 -3.67 1.51 -9.66
N THR A 74 -4.73 2.04 -10.26
CA THR A 74 -5.75 2.79 -9.53
C THR A 74 -6.73 1.80 -8.93
N TRP A 75 -7.05 1.96 -7.66
CA TRP A 75 -7.97 1.10 -6.93
C TRP A 75 -9.30 1.83 -6.79
N TYR A 76 -10.38 1.14 -7.11
CA TYR A 76 -11.75 1.69 -7.05
C TYR A 76 -12.57 0.92 -6.04
N LYS A 77 -13.38 1.65 -5.26
CA LYS A 77 -14.45 1.05 -4.47
C LYS A 77 -15.75 1.63 -4.98
N HIS A 78 -16.65 0.77 -5.43
CA HIS A 78 -17.87 1.14 -6.13
C HIS A 78 -19.08 1.14 -5.22
N ASN A 79 -19.98 2.10 -5.42
CA ASN A 79 -21.20 2.29 -4.65
C ASN A 79 -22.41 2.33 -5.61
N TYR A 80 -23.14 1.22 -5.69
CA TYR A 80 -24.35 1.13 -6.47
C TYR A 80 -25.54 0.75 -5.57
N PRO A 81 -26.78 1.23 -5.87
CA PRO A 81 -27.95 0.86 -5.10
C PRO A 81 -28.20 -0.64 -5.10
N ASN A 82 -28.57 -1.19 -3.95
CA ASN A 82 -28.93 -2.61 -3.79
C ASN A 82 -27.80 -3.60 -4.06
N VAL A 83 -26.56 -3.15 -4.10
CA VAL A 83 -25.38 -4.00 -4.28
C VAL A 83 -24.37 -3.67 -3.18
N GLU A 84 -23.79 -4.71 -2.58
CA GLU A 84 -22.70 -4.51 -1.64
C GLU A 84 -21.53 -3.81 -2.34
N PRO A 85 -20.84 -2.89 -1.67
CA PRO A 85 -19.65 -2.28 -2.25
C PRO A 85 -18.66 -3.32 -2.72
N PHE A 86 -18.09 -3.12 -3.89
CA PHE A 86 -17.08 -4.02 -4.45
C PHE A 86 -15.90 -3.22 -4.98
N TYR A 87 -14.81 -3.92 -5.24
CA TYR A 87 -13.52 -3.32 -5.57
C TYR A 87 -13.08 -3.73 -6.96
N THR A 88 -12.44 -2.81 -7.67
CA THR A 88 -11.72 -3.12 -8.91
C THR A 88 -10.32 -2.54 -8.85
N CYS A 89 -9.36 -3.28 -9.37
CA CYS A 89 -7.95 -2.87 -9.42
C CYS A 89 -7.26 -3.67 -10.53
N GLY A 90 -6.88 -3.01 -11.61
CA GLY A 90 -6.34 -3.72 -12.77
C GLY A 90 -7.33 -4.76 -13.26
N CYS A 91 -6.92 -6.02 -13.30
CA CYS A 91 -7.76 -7.14 -13.73
C CYS A 91 -8.66 -7.69 -12.61
N PHE A 92 -8.51 -7.20 -11.39
CA PHE A 92 -9.27 -7.68 -10.25
C PHE A 92 -10.65 -7.03 -10.19
N CYS A 93 -11.66 -7.85 -9.89
CA CYS A 93 -13.01 -7.38 -9.56
C CYS A 93 -13.60 -8.32 -8.51
N GLY A 94 -14.04 -7.80 -7.38
CA GLY A 94 -14.62 -8.65 -6.35
C GLY A 94 -14.87 -7.96 -5.01
N SER A 95 -15.25 -8.76 -4.02
CA SER A 95 -15.52 -8.33 -2.65
C SER A 95 -14.23 -7.97 -1.91
N ARG A 96 -14.39 -7.32 -0.74
CA ARG A 96 -13.26 -7.04 0.14
C ARG A 96 -12.53 -8.31 0.57
N LYS A 97 -13.28 -9.36 0.88
CA LYS A 97 -12.71 -10.65 1.26
C LYS A 97 -11.83 -11.24 0.16
N MET A 98 -12.29 -11.20 -1.08
CA MET A 98 -11.53 -11.67 -2.23
C MET A 98 -10.29 -10.82 -2.47
N LEU A 99 -10.41 -9.50 -2.30
CA LEU A 99 -9.28 -8.59 -2.44
C LEU A 99 -8.22 -8.84 -1.37
N LEU A 100 -8.63 -9.08 -0.12
CA LEU A 100 -7.72 -9.43 0.96
C LEU A 100 -6.93 -10.70 0.64
N SER A 101 -7.61 -11.74 0.16
CA SER A 101 -6.93 -12.97 -0.27
C SER A 101 -5.90 -12.68 -1.35
N ARG A 102 -6.24 -11.82 -2.29
CA ARG A 102 -5.34 -11.43 -3.37
C ARG A 102 -4.12 -10.68 -2.87
N ILE A 103 -4.31 -9.76 -1.93
CA ILE A 103 -3.21 -8.97 -1.36
C ILE A 103 -2.16 -9.89 -0.72
N TYR A 104 -2.59 -10.94 -0.03
CA TYR A 104 -1.68 -11.81 0.72
C TYR A 104 -1.18 -13.03 -0.05
N SER A 105 -1.83 -13.43 -1.13
CA SER A 105 -1.53 -14.72 -1.79
C SER A 105 -0.59 -14.63 -2.98
N ILE A 106 -0.24 -13.44 -3.45
CA ILE A 106 0.36 -13.32 -4.77
C ILE A 106 1.64 -12.54 -4.78
N ASP A 107 2.21 -12.67 -5.94
CA ASP A 107 3.32 -11.92 -6.47
C ASP A 107 3.90 -10.88 -5.53
N GLN A 108 5.10 -11.14 -5.14
CA GLN A 108 5.83 -10.42 -4.12
C GLN A 108 6.44 -9.11 -4.62
N SER A 109 5.97 -8.59 -5.74
CA SER A 109 6.48 -7.34 -6.29
C SER A 109 6.17 -6.13 -5.41
N GLU A 110 5.15 -6.23 -4.58
CA GLU A 110 4.76 -5.16 -3.67
C GLU A 110 4.44 -5.74 -2.29
N ASN A 111 4.90 -5.06 -1.24
CA ASN A 111 4.67 -5.48 0.14
C ASN A 111 3.17 -5.45 0.47
N PRO A 112 2.61 -6.54 1.04
CA PRO A 112 1.21 -6.55 1.47
C PRO A 112 0.83 -5.40 2.40
N ALA A 113 1.75 -4.92 3.24
CA ALA A 113 1.49 -3.79 4.12
C ALA A 113 1.17 -2.51 3.35
N ILE A 114 1.83 -2.28 2.22
CA ILE A 114 1.54 -1.13 1.34
C ILE A 114 0.15 -1.26 0.74
N ARG A 115 -0.19 -2.44 0.26
CA ARG A 115 -1.51 -2.72 -0.32
C ARG A 115 -2.62 -2.57 0.72
N MET A 116 -2.38 -3.02 1.95
CA MET A 116 -3.34 -2.87 3.04
C MET A 116 -3.57 -1.40 3.38
N ARG A 117 -2.53 -0.58 3.35
CA ARG A 117 -2.69 0.86 3.56
C ARG A 117 -3.53 1.52 2.48
N ILE A 118 -3.33 1.12 1.24
CA ILE A 118 -4.15 1.60 0.11
C ILE A 118 -5.61 1.21 0.34
N LEU A 119 -5.87 -0.04 0.71
CA LEU A 119 -7.21 -0.53 0.97
C LEU A 119 -7.88 0.21 2.13
N GLU A 120 -7.16 0.40 3.24
CA GLU A 120 -7.69 1.10 4.42
C GLU A 120 -8.00 2.56 4.11
N ALA A 121 -7.12 3.25 3.38
CA ALA A 121 -7.35 4.63 2.95
C ALA A 121 -8.57 4.73 2.03
N LEU A 122 -8.72 3.77 1.12
CA LEU A 122 -9.87 3.70 0.21
C LEU A 122 -11.17 3.48 0.98
N ASP A 123 -11.18 2.54 1.93
CA ASP A 123 -12.35 2.24 2.76
C ASP A 123 -12.77 3.44 3.61
N GLU A 124 -11.80 4.13 4.20
CA GLU A 124 -12.05 5.30 5.02
C GLU A 124 -12.65 6.44 4.19
N LYS A 125 -12.09 6.71 3.04
CA LYS A 125 -12.61 7.75 2.14
C LYS A 125 -14.01 7.41 1.63
N PHE A 126 -14.24 6.15 1.31
CA PHE A 126 -15.55 5.68 0.87
C PHE A 126 -16.62 5.87 1.96
N ARG A 127 -16.27 5.57 3.21
CA ARG A 127 -17.19 5.80 4.35
C ARG A 127 -17.47 7.27 4.53
N GLU A 128 -16.45 8.10 4.39
CA GLU A 128 -16.58 9.56 4.49
C GLU A 128 -17.53 10.11 3.43
N VAL A 129 -17.44 9.63 2.19
CA VAL A 129 -18.23 10.11 1.06
C VAL A 129 -19.64 9.51 1.02
N PHE A 130 -19.78 8.21 1.24
CA PHE A 130 -21.04 7.48 1.06
C PHE A 130 -21.71 7.02 2.35
N GLY A 131 -21.03 7.10 3.49
CA GLY A 131 -21.58 6.67 4.76
C GLY A 131 -21.65 5.16 4.96
N ARG A 132 -20.94 4.41 4.15
CA ARG A 132 -20.95 2.93 4.18
C ARG A 132 -19.56 2.40 4.46
#